data_75d5748d3e821fc765c5926893b008b9
#
_entry.id   75d5748d3e821fc765c5926893b008b9
#
_cell.length_a   1.000
_cell.length_b   1.000
_cell.length_c   1.000
_cell.angle_alpha   90.00
_cell.angle_beta   90.00
_cell.angle_gamma   90.00
#
_symmetry.space_group_name_H-M   'P 1'
#
loop_
_entity.id
_entity.type
_entity.pdbx_description
1 polymer ?
#
loop_
_entity_poly.entity_id
_entity_poly.type
_entity_poly.pdbx_seq_one_letter_code
_entity_poly.pdbx_strand_id
1 'polypeptide(L)'
;MRRLYPKQPLVGVGAVLVCSGKILLEKRKNEPGKGKWSIPGGLVELGEEAEGTAIREVWEETGLTVEKPELIDVLDNVELDEDGRVKYHFVIIDYFLRLKGGTLKASSDAAEFRWVNLDDVESYVLTRSFREFFVRNYERLKRFESCKPQRKRRN
;
A
#
# COMPACT_ATOMS: atom_id res chain seq x y z
N MET A 1 -5.87 -12.55 -14.73
CA MET A 1 -5.44 -11.28 -15.35
C MET A 1 -3.92 -11.28 -15.52
N ARG A 2 -3.45 -11.02 -16.70
CA ARG A 2 -2.02 -11.09 -17.02
C ARG A 2 -1.30 -9.83 -16.59
N ARG A 3 -0.40 -9.92 -15.61
CA ARG A 3 0.40 -8.78 -15.15
C ARG A 3 1.62 -8.53 -16.02
N LEU A 4 2.30 -9.62 -16.44
CA LEU A 4 3.51 -9.58 -17.26
C LEU A 4 3.14 -9.39 -18.74
N TYR A 5 3.74 -8.40 -19.37
CA TYR A 5 3.46 -7.99 -20.76
C TYR A 5 1.96 -7.79 -20.99
N PRO A 6 1.32 -6.88 -20.24
CA PRO A 6 -0.11 -6.68 -20.33
C PRO A 6 -0.53 -6.04 -21.65
N LYS A 7 -1.78 -6.25 -22.06
CA LYS A 7 -2.35 -5.62 -23.25
C LYS A 7 -2.85 -4.21 -22.96
N GLN A 8 -3.03 -3.87 -21.70
CA GLN A 8 -3.55 -2.59 -21.25
C GLN A 8 -3.04 -2.32 -19.84
N PRO A 9 -3.03 -1.06 -19.40
CA PRO A 9 -2.67 -0.73 -18.02
C PRO A 9 -3.62 -1.42 -17.03
N LEU A 10 -3.07 -1.88 -15.91
CA LEU A 10 -3.83 -2.46 -14.82
C LEU A 10 -3.94 -1.43 -13.69
N VAL A 11 -5.11 -1.38 -13.07
CA VAL A 11 -5.34 -0.47 -11.94
C VAL A 11 -5.07 -1.21 -10.63
N GLY A 12 -4.12 -0.68 -9.87
CA GLY A 12 -3.81 -1.13 -8.53
C GLY A 12 -4.17 -0.10 -7.49
N VAL A 13 -4.31 -0.53 -6.25
CA VAL A 13 -4.48 0.36 -5.10
C VAL A 13 -3.41 0.08 -4.07
N GLY A 14 -3.00 1.11 -3.37
CA GLY A 14 -2.14 1.01 -2.19
C GLY A 14 -2.89 1.53 -0.98
N ALA A 15 -2.66 0.92 0.17
CA ALA A 15 -3.30 1.28 1.42
C ALA A 15 -2.28 1.82 2.42
N VAL A 16 -2.46 3.08 2.80
CA VAL A 16 -1.60 3.76 3.76
C VAL A 16 -2.25 3.71 5.13
N LEU A 17 -1.59 3.03 6.07
CA LEU A 17 -1.95 3.01 7.48
C LEU A 17 -0.78 3.58 8.26
N VAL A 18 -1.03 4.66 9.00
CA VAL A 18 -0.02 5.31 9.85
C VAL A 18 -0.57 5.38 11.26
N CYS A 19 0.13 4.76 12.20
CA CYS A 19 -0.24 4.78 13.62
C CYS A 19 0.96 5.24 14.45
N SER A 20 0.79 6.33 15.19
CA SER A 20 1.83 6.89 16.05
C SER A 20 3.16 7.11 15.32
N GLY A 21 3.08 7.67 14.10
CA GLY A 21 4.24 7.97 13.28
C GLY A 21 4.88 6.77 12.58
N LYS A 22 4.24 5.61 12.61
CA LYS A 22 4.71 4.39 11.94
C LYS A 22 3.76 3.99 10.82
N ILE A 23 4.32 3.69 9.66
CA ILE A 23 3.57 3.20 8.50
C ILE A 23 3.68 1.68 8.42
N LEU A 24 2.57 1.03 8.03
CA LEU A 24 2.58 -0.41 7.81
C LEU A 24 3.20 -0.72 6.45
N LEU A 25 4.28 -1.48 6.46
CA LEU A 25 4.94 -1.98 5.26
C LEU A 25 4.79 -3.48 5.14
N GLU A 26 4.80 -3.94 3.89
CA GLU A 26 4.75 -5.34 3.55
C GLU A 26 5.90 -5.68 2.60
N LYS A 27 6.55 -6.82 2.82
CA LYS A 27 7.56 -7.34 1.90
C LYS A 27 6.88 -8.09 0.77
N ARG A 28 7.14 -7.67 -0.47
CA ARG A 28 6.48 -8.26 -1.64
C ARG A 28 7.00 -9.67 -1.92
N LYS A 29 6.08 -10.55 -2.28
CA LYS A 29 6.39 -11.94 -2.65
C LYS A 29 6.43 -12.17 -4.14
N ASN A 30 5.74 -11.33 -4.90
CA ASN A 30 5.57 -11.49 -6.34
C ASN A 30 6.21 -10.32 -7.08
N GLU A 31 6.59 -10.60 -8.34
CA GLU A 31 7.02 -9.55 -9.24
C GLU A 31 5.82 -8.68 -9.67
N PRO A 32 6.02 -7.38 -9.95
CA PRO A 32 7.29 -6.66 -9.86
C PRO A 32 7.69 -6.35 -8.42
N GLY A 33 8.99 -6.24 -8.18
CA GLY A 33 9.51 -5.84 -6.88
C GLY A 33 9.55 -6.92 -5.82
N LYS A 34 9.62 -8.20 -6.21
CA LYS A 34 9.74 -9.31 -5.26
C LYS A 34 10.90 -9.11 -4.29
N GLY A 35 10.63 -9.27 -3.00
CA GLY A 35 11.61 -9.09 -1.94
C GLY A 35 11.80 -7.65 -1.48
N LYS A 36 11.17 -6.69 -2.15
CA LYS A 36 11.19 -5.28 -1.76
C LYS A 36 9.98 -4.93 -0.92
N TRP A 37 10.10 -3.83 -0.19
CA TRP A 37 9.04 -3.36 0.70
C TRP A 37 8.15 -2.31 0.03
N SER A 38 6.88 -2.36 0.35
CA SER A 38 5.85 -1.44 -0.13
C SER A 38 4.71 -1.40 0.89
N ILE A 39 3.68 -0.62 0.60
CA ILE A 39 2.44 -0.65 1.38
C ILE A 39 1.55 -1.79 0.90
N PRO A 40 0.63 -2.30 1.75
CA PRO A 40 -0.36 -3.29 1.32
C PRO A 40 -1.21 -2.76 0.16
N GLY A 41 -1.68 -3.67 -0.68
CA GLY A 41 -2.55 -3.30 -1.79
C GLY A 41 -2.77 -4.46 -2.75
N GLY A 42 -3.41 -4.18 -3.86
CA GLY A 42 -3.69 -5.17 -4.88
C GLY A 42 -4.42 -4.58 -6.06
N LEU A 43 -4.83 -5.42 -6.99
CA LEU A 43 -5.50 -5.00 -8.21
C LEU A 43 -7.00 -4.81 -8.01
N VAL A 44 -7.53 -3.79 -8.65
CA VAL A 44 -8.97 -3.58 -8.75
C VAL A 44 -9.54 -4.68 -9.64
N GLU A 45 -10.57 -5.37 -9.14
CA GLU A 45 -11.26 -6.39 -9.90
C GLU A 45 -12.37 -5.77 -10.74
N LEU A 46 -12.71 -6.43 -11.85
CA LEU A 46 -13.77 -5.94 -12.73
C LEU A 46 -15.09 -5.75 -11.95
N GLY A 47 -15.65 -4.56 -12.01
CA GLY A 47 -16.89 -4.23 -11.30
C GLY A 47 -16.68 -3.75 -9.87
N GLU A 48 -15.43 -3.75 -9.37
CA GLU A 48 -15.10 -3.29 -8.03
C GLU A 48 -14.71 -1.82 -8.05
N GLU A 49 -15.15 -1.05 -7.06
CA GLU A 49 -14.70 0.32 -6.89
C GLU A 49 -13.32 0.33 -6.20
N ALA A 50 -12.47 1.27 -6.57
CA ALA A 50 -11.10 1.34 -6.06
C ALA A 50 -11.04 1.47 -4.54
N GLU A 51 -11.93 2.26 -3.94
CA GLU A 51 -12.01 2.38 -2.47
C GLU A 51 -12.34 1.04 -1.82
N GLY A 52 -13.27 0.29 -2.40
CA GLY A 52 -13.63 -1.05 -1.94
C GLY A 52 -12.47 -2.04 -2.06
N THR A 53 -11.68 -1.92 -3.13
CA THR A 53 -10.47 -2.73 -3.32
C THR A 53 -9.49 -2.50 -2.18
N ALA A 54 -9.26 -1.24 -1.79
CA ALA A 54 -8.34 -0.91 -0.70
C ALA A 54 -8.79 -1.58 0.61
N ILE A 55 -10.06 -1.50 0.93
CA ILE A 55 -10.63 -2.12 2.14
C ILE A 55 -10.49 -3.65 2.09
N ARG A 56 -10.85 -4.26 0.96
CA ARG A 56 -10.77 -5.71 0.76
C ARG A 56 -9.35 -6.23 0.86
N GLU A 57 -8.41 -5.60 0.16
CA GLU A 57 -7.01 -6.03 0.13
C GLU A 57 -6.35 -5.92 1.50
N VAL A 58 -6.63 -4.87 2.27
CA VAL A 58 -6.12 -4.77 3.64
C VAL A 58 -6.62 -5.94 4.49
N TRP A 59 -7.92 -6.25 4.39
CA TRP A 59 -8.49 -7.38 5.13
C TRP A 59 -7.86 -8.71 4.73
N GLU A 60 -7.81 -8.98 3.43
CA GLU A 60 -7.29 -10.25 2.91
C GLU A 60 -5.81 -10.44 3.24
N GLU A 61 -4.99 -9.41 3.07
CA GLU A 61 -3.55 -9.50 3.30
C GLU A 61 -3.18 -9.44 4.78
N THR A 62 -3.79 -8.55 5.53
CA THR A 62 -3.32 -8.20 6.88
C THR A 62 -4.20 -8.69 8.01
N GLY A 63 -5.47 -8.95 7.77
CA GLY A 63 -6.45 -9.25 8.81
C GLY A 63 -6.99 -8.02 9.53
N LEU A 64 -6.57 -6.81 9.12
CA LEU A 64 -7.06 -5.57 9.69
C LEU A 64 -8.33 -5.11 8.98
N THR A 65 -9.26 -4.54 9.74
CA THR A 65 -10.45 -3.90 9.18
C THR A 65 -10.25 -2.40 9.18
N VAL A 66 -10.52 -1.80 8.03
CA VAL A 66 -10.29 -0.38 7.80
C VAL A 66 -11.53 0.29 7.23
N GLU A 67 -11.58 1.61 7.33
CA GLU A 67 -12.70 2.41 6.87
C GLU A 67 -12.24 3.78 6.35
N LYS A 68 -13.16 4.51 5.74
CA LYS A 68 -13.01 5.91 5.33
C LYS A 68 -11.79 6.14 4.44
N PRO A 69 -11.73 5.48 3.26
CA PRO A 69 -10.64 5.72 2.32
C PRO A 69 -10.59 7.19 1.89
N GLU A 70 -9.41 7.77 1.94
CA GLU A 70 -9.15 9.13 1.49
C GLU A 70 -8.03 9.10 0.47
N LEU A 71 -8.30 9.63 -0.72
CA LEU A 71 -7.31 9.65 -1.80
C LEU A 71 -6.11 10.51 -1.42
N ILE A 72 -4.91 9.95 -1.54
CA ILE A 72 -3.67 10.70 -1.34
C ILE A 72 -3.05 11.06 -2.67
N ASP A 73 -2.82 10.07 -3.54
CA ASP A 73 -2.03 10.25 -4.75
C ASP A 73 -2.37 9.19 -5.78
N VAL A 74 -2.01 9.44 -7.02
CA VAL A 74 -2.06 8.49 -8.12
C VAL A 74 -0.70 8.48 -8.79
N LEU A 75 -0.16 7.29 -8.99
CA LEU A 75 1.17 7.09 -9.57
C LEU A 75 1.10 6.13 -10.75
N ASP A 76 1.92 6.39 -11.74
CA ASP A 76 2.14 5.47 -12.84
C ASP A 76 3.36 4.60 -12.54
N ASN A 77 3.24 3.31 -12.75
CA ASN A 77 4.37 2.41 -12.67
C ASN A 77 4.52 1.68 -14.01
N VAL A 78 5.42 2.17 -14.83
CA VAL A 78 5.74 1.59 -16.14
C VAL A 78 7.15 1.02 -16.08
N GLU A 79 7.28 -0.27 -16.35
CA GLU A 79 8.58 -0.94 -16.41
C GLU A 79 8.78 -1.53 -17.79
N LEU A 80 9.90 -1.19 -18.42
CA LEU A 80 10.27 -1.69 -19.75
C LEU A 80 11.27 -2.82 -19.61
N ASP A 81 11.24 -3.74 -20.58
CA ASP A 81 12.28 -4.75 -20.70
C ASP A 81 13.50 -4.20 -21.49
N GLU A 82 14.51 -5.05 -21.70
CA GLU A 82 15.74 -4.66 -22.41
C GLU A 82 15.49 -4.21 -23.85
N ASP A 83 14.41 -4.70 -24.46
CA ASP A 83 14.04 -4.37 -25.85
C ASP A 83 13.13 -3.15 -25.93
N GLY A 84 12.84 -2.52 -24.80
CA GLY A 84 11.95 -1.35 -24.74
C GLY A 84 10.47 -1.67 -24.76
N ARG A 85 10.09 -2.95 -24.62
CA ARG A 85 8.69 -3.37 -24.54
C ARG A 85 8.16 -3.14 -23.13
N VAL A 86 6.90 -2.81 -23.02
CA VAL A 86 6.24 -2.64 -21.72
C VAL A 86 6.10 -3.99 -21.03
N LYS A 87 6.89 -4.21 -19.99
CA LYS A 87 6.88 -5.43 -19.19
C LYS A 87 5.79 -5.40 -18.15
N TYR A 88 5.64 -4.26 -17.48
CA TYR A 88 4.56 -3.99 -16.51
C TYR A 88 4.02 -2.58 -16.71
N HIS A 89 2.72 -2.42 -16.50
CA HIS A 89 2.10 -1.11 -16.52
C HIS A 89 0.94 -1.08 -15.52
N PHE A 90 1.13 -0.34 -14.43
CA PHE A 90 0.11 -0.16 -13.41
C PHE A 90 -0.18 1.33 -13.23
N VAL A 91 -1.46 1.66 -13.04
CA VAL A 91 -1.89 2.93 -12.48
C VAL A 91 -2.25 2.64 -11.02
N ILE A 92 -1.52 3.22 -10.09
CA ILE A 92 -1.65 2.92 -8.66
C ILE A 92 -2.35 4.08 -7.97
N ILE A 93 -3.46 3.79 -7.31
CA ILE A 93 -4.24 4.76 -6.55
C ILE A 93 -3.98 4.49 -5.07
N ASP A 94 -3.36 5.44 -4.38
CA ASP A 94 -3.01 5.29 -2.97
C ASP A 94 -4.02 5.99 -2.08
N TYR A 95 -4.57 5.23 -1.13
CA TYR A 95 -5.55 5.70 -0.15
C TYR A 95 -4.98 5.68 1.26
N PHE A 96 -5.28 6.73 2.01
CA PHE A 96 -5.16 6.70 3.47
C PHE A 96 -6.46 6.13 4.05
N LEU A 97 -6.33 5.22 5.03
CA LEU A 97 -7.47 4.60 5.68
C LEU A 97 -7.36 4.70 7.20
N ARG A 98 -8.51 4.66 7.85
CA ARG A 98 -8.58 4.57 9.30
C ARG A 98 -8.72 3.14 9.73
N LEU A 99 -7.99 2.78 10.78
CA LEU A 99 -8.08 1.45 11.38
C LEU A 99 -9.37 1.35 12.20
N LYS A 100 -10.19 0.36 11.88
CA LYS A 100 -11.45 0.10 12.56
C LYS A 100 -11.30 -1.01 13.61
N GLY A 101 -10.50 -2.01 13.32
CA GLY A 101 -10.29 -3.16 14.19
C GLY A 101 -9.48 -4.25 13.53
N GLY A 102 -9.61 -5.46 14.04
CA GLY A 102 -8.89 -6.61 13.53
C GLY A 102 -7.52 -6.78 14.19
N THR A 103 -6.85 -7.85 13.83
CA THR A 103 -5.52 -8.18 14.33
C THR A 103 -4.59 -8.45 13.15
N LEU A 104 -3.44 -7.80 13.15
CA LEU A 104 -2.42 -8.02 12.12
C LEU A 104 -1.99 -9.48 12.14
N LYS A 105 -2.06 -10.13 10.98
CA LYS A 105 -1.61 -11.50 10.82
C LYS A 105 -0.13 -11.59 11.15
N ALA A 106 0.26 -12.69 11.80
CA ALA A 106 1.67 -12.98 12.01
C ALA A 106 2.36 -13.14 10.65
N SER A 107 3.60 -12.67 10.57
CA SER A 107 4.44 -12.90 9.39
C SER A 107 4.56 -14.40 9.13
N SER A 108 4.36 -14.78 7.88
CA SER A 108 4.42 -16.17 7.43
C SER A 108 5.21 -16.21 6.13
N ASP A 109 5.41 -17.41 5.57
CA ASP A 109 6.02 -17.54 4.24
C ASP A 109 5.22 -16.75 3.20
N ALA A 110 4.02 -16.41 3.58
CA ALA A 110 3.09 -15.74 2.73
C ALA A 110 3.27 -14.22 2.76
N ALA A 111 3.53 -13.59 3.87
CA ALA A 111 3.71 -12.15 3.97
C ALA A 111 4.52 -11.77 5.21
N GLU A 112 5.34 -10.77 5.06
CA GLU A 112 6.06 -10.16 6.17
C GLU A 112 5.59 -8.72 6.29
N PHE A 113 5.16 -8.32 7.50
CA PHE A 113 4.67 -6.97 7.79
C PHE A 113 5.52 -6.32 8.85
N ARG A 114 5.71 -5.01 8.75
CA ARG A 114 6.36 -4.21 9.78
C ARG A 114 5.71 -2.85 9.89
N TRP A 115 5.55 -2.40 11.13
CA TRP A 115 5.29 -0.99 11.42
C TRP A 115 6.64 -0.29 11.50
N VAL A 116 6.86 0.66 10.59
CA VAL A 116 8.15 1.33 10.43
C VAL A 116 8.00 2.81 10.67
N ASN A 117 8.87 3.37 11.52
CA ASN A 117 8.90 4.83 11.71
C ASN A 117 9.07 5.51 10.36
N LEU A 118 8.31 6.58 10.12
CA LEU A 118 8.39 7.30 8.85
C LEU A 118 9.82 7.73 8.52
N ASP A 119 10.63 8.08 9.52
CA ASP A 119 12.02 8.48 9.31
C ASP A 119 12.95 7.32 8.97
N ASP A 120 12.52 6.09 9.16
CA ASP A 120 13.33 4.89 8.89
C ASP A 120 12.94 4.17 7.59
N VAL A 121 11.87 4.61 6.92
CA VAL A 121 11.35 3.95 5.72
C VAL A 121 12.38 3.86 4.61
N GLU A 122 13.14 4.93 4.38
CA GLU A 122 14.13 4.96 3.30
C GLU A 122 15.35 4.06 3.55
N SER A 123 15.50 3.52 4.76
CA SER A 123 16.54 2.53 5.04
C SER A 123 16.17 1.13 4.51
N TYR A 124 14.92 0.93 4.13
CA TYR A 124 14.44 -0.33 3.56
C TYR A 124 14.64 -0.32 2.05
N VAL A 125 14.78 -1.52 1.46
CA VAL A 125 14.79 -1.68 0.00
C VAL A 125 13.35 -1.58 -0.48
N LEU A 126 12.99 -0.44 -1.02
CA LEU A 126 11.62 -0.13 -1.43
C LEU A 126 11.39 -0.43 -2.90
N THR A 127 10.12 -0.73 -3.26
CA THR A 127 9.73 -0.71 -4.65
C THR A 127 9.88 0.71 -5.19
N ARG A 128 10.15 0.84 -6.50
CA ARG A 128 10.32 2.16 -7.12
C ARG A 128 9.06 3.03 -6.96
N SER A 129 7.90 2.45 -7.21
CA SER A 129 6.64 3.20 -7.12
C SER A 129 6.32 3.65 -5.70
N PHE A 130 6.56 2.81 -4.70
CA PHE A 130 6.34 3.22 -3.32
C PHE A 130 7.35 4.27 -2.88
N ARG A 131 8.61 4.14 -3.28
CA ARG A 131 9.62 5.15 -2.96
C ARG A 131 9.23 6.52 -3.52
N GLU A 132 8.80 6.57 -4.78
CA GLU A 132 8.34 7.81 -5.40
C GLU A 132 7.16 8.40 -4.63
N PHE A 133 6.18 7.58 -4.30
CA PHE A 133 5.03 7.97 -3.47
C PHE A 133 5.49 8.55 -2.14
N PHE A 134 6.37 7.83 -1.44
CA PHE A 134 6.83 8.18 -0.11
C PHE A 134 7.55 9.52 -0.09
N VAL A 135 8.48 9.71 -1.02
CA VAL A 135 9.24 10.97 -1.12
C VAL A 135 8.30 12.15 -1.43
N ARG A 136 7.37 11.96 -2.37
CA ARG A 136 6.41 13.01 -2.75
C ARG A 136 5.47 13.40 -1.62
N ASN A 137 5.11 12.46 -0.75
CA ASN A 137 4.05 12.65 0.23
C ASN A 137 4.55 12.64 1.68
N TYR A 138 5.85 12.62 1.91
CA TYR A 138 6.43 12.47 3.25
C TYR A 138 5.88 13.49 4.26
N GLU A 139 5.85 14.77 3.91
CA GLU A 139 5.34 15.81 4.80
C GLU A 139 3.86 15.61 5.13
N ARG A 140 3.10 15.14 4.14
CA ARG A 140 1.68 14.84 4.32
C ARG A 140 1.45 13.61 5.19
N LEU A 141 2.29 12.58 5.02
CA LEU A 141 2.21 11.35 5.81
C LEU A 141 2.42 11.59 7.30
N LYS A 142 3.25 12.56 7.67
CA LYS A 142 3.48 12.91 9.07
C LYS A 142 2.22 13.42 9.79
N ARG A 143 1.22 13.86 9.05
CA ARG A 143 -0.03 14.40 9.59
C ARG A 143 -1.13 13.34 9.72
N PHE A 144 -0.93 12.15 9.17
CA PHE A 144 -1.93 11.09 9.19
C PHE A 144 -1.88 10.27 10.47
N GLU A 145 -3.06 9.91 10.96
CA GLU A 145 -3.23 9.00 12.07
C GLU A 145 -4.38 8.05 11.76
N SER A 146 -4.07 6.77 11.46
CA SER A 146 -5.06 5.73 11.19
C SER A 146 -5.65 5.15 12.47
N CYS A 147 -4.85 5.14 13.55
CA CYS A 147 -5.29 4.64 14.85
C CYS A 147 -5.95 5.76 15.62
N LYS A 148 -7.21 5.58 16.01
CA LYS A 148 -7.93 6.60 16.78
C LYS A 148 -7.23 6.81 18.12
N PRO A 149 -6.87 8.07 18.48
CA PRO A 149 -6.46 8.33 19.85
C PRO A 149 -7.63 8.01 20.77
N GLN A 150 -7.34 7.30 21.88
CA GLN A 150 -8.37 7.06 22.89
C GLN A 150 -8.85 8.42 23.39
N ARG A 151 -10.16 8.67 23.29
CA ARG A 151 -10.74 9.84 23.91
C ARG A 151 -10.58 9.70 25.43
N LYS A 152 -9.81 10.61 26.03
CA LYS A 152 -9.83 10.73 27.48
C LYS A 152 -11.27 11.04 27.87
N ARG A 153 -11.89 10.16 28.66
CA ARG A 153 -13.18 10.49 29.25
C ARG A 153 -13.00 11.73 30.12
N ARG A 154 -13.76 12.77 29.81
CA ARG A 154 -13.89 13.90 30.74
C ARG A 154 -14.64 13.39 31.95
N ASN A 155 -14.00 13.43 33.08
CA ASN A 155 -14.69 13.21 34.34
C ASN A 155 -15.62 14.39 34.64
#